data_33eb6b69b0eb9c1d1fc2a57868cd656d
#
_entry.id   33eb6b69b0eb9c1d1fc2a57868cd656d
#
_cell.length_a   1.000
_cell.length_b   1.000
_cell.length_c   1.000
_cell.angle_alpha   90.00
_cell.angle_beta   90.00
_cell.angle_gamma   90.00
#
_symmetry.space_group_name_H-M   'P 1'
#
loop_
_entity.id
_entity.type
_entity.pdbx_description
1 polymer ?
#
loop_
_entity_poly.entity_id
_entity_poly.type
_entity_poly.pdbx_seq_one_letter_code
_entity_poly.pdbx_strand_id
1 'polypeptide(L)'
;YAYECFFEDFDIKAITMNGLLVGVEEPDYLPSKFPNILVNGSSGIGNGFSAYIPPFNIDEIIDVCTKVIKNPNIDDSELVIAPDLPTDCDIVQNESEIEQFCKTGCGKLTMRATIDIVDNGSSWLLVIKSIPYGVSYTAIKSKILALGKAGVINLMAIHDESDTYVTSTGETRKDLYLDVE
;
A
#
# COMPACT_ATOMS: atom_id res chain seq x y z
N TYR A 1 -13.87 -15.91 -9.90
CA TYR A 1 -14.18 -14.74 -9.04
C TYR A 1 -13.38 -13.50 -9.44
N ALA A 2 -12.02 -13.52 -9.42
CA ALA A 2 -11.21 -12.36 -9.80
C ALA A 2 -11.50 -11.90 -11.24
N TYR A 3 -11.60 -12.83 -12.17
CA TYR A 3 -11.97 -12.53 -13.56
C TYR A 3 -13.35 -11.83 -13.66
N GLU A 4 -14.34 -12.35 -12.97
CA GLU A 4 -15.70 -11.78 -12.94
C GLU A 4 -15.73 -10.37 -12.36
N CYS A 5 -14.98 -10.13 -11.26
CA CYS A 5 -14.91 -8.82 -10.64
C CYS A 5 -14.22 -7.74 -11.50
N PHE A 6 -13.17 -8.13 -12.25
CA PHE A 6 -12.36 -7.17 -13.01
C PHE A 6 -12.72 -7.11 -14.50
N PHE A 7 -13.12 -8.23 -15.09
CA PHE A 7 -13.22 -8.40 -16.55
C PHE A 7 -14.56 -8.98 -17.04
N GLU A 8 -15.63 -8.89 -16.23
CA GLU A 8 -16.94 -9.49 -16.59
C GLU A 8 -17.46 -9.05 -17.97
N ASP A 9 -17.22 -7.76 -18.32
CA ASP A 9 -17.66 -7.19 -19.60
C ASP A 9 -16.55 -7.25 -20.67
N PHE A 10 -15.60 -8.19 -20.56
CA PHE A 10 -14.55 -8.37 -21.54
C PHE A 10 -15.14 -8.83 -22.88
N ASP A 11 -15.23 -7.92 -23.84
CA ASP A 11 -15.60 -8.21 -25.22
C ASP A 11 -14.35 -8.17 -26.11
N ILE A 12 -13.96 -9.33 -26.64
CA ILE A 12 -12.85 -9.49 -27.58
C ILE A 12 -12.95 -8.53 -28.76
N LYS A 13 -14.17 -8.16 -29.19
CA LYS A 13 -14.38 -7.21 -30.30
C LYS A 13 -14.01 -5.76 -29.93
N ALA A 14 -14.00 -5.42 -28.67
CA ALA A 14 -13.65 -4.08 -28.17
C ALA A 14 -12.16 -3.89 -27.93
N ILE A 15 -11.35 -4.95 -28.09
CA ILE A 15 -9.94 -4.96 -27.75
C ILE A 15 -9.11 -5.23 -28.99
N THR A 16 -8.04 -4.47 -29.15
CA THR A 16 -7.05 -4.72 -30.19
C THR A 16 -6.28 -6.00 -29.86
N MET A 17 -6.22 -6.90 -30.83
CA MET A 17 -5.49 -8.17 -30.70
C MET A 17 -4.20 -8.10 -31.52
N ASN A 18 -3.10 -8.50 -30.91
CA ASN A 18 -1.81 -8.63 -31.58
C ASN A 18 -1.41 -10.09 -31.73
N GLY A 19 -0.95 -10.45 -32.91
CA GLY A 19 -0.37 -11.75 -33.17
C GLY A 19 1.12 -11.78 -32.86
N LEU A 20 1.51 -12.22 -31.68
CA LEU A 20 2.91 -12.40 -31.28
C LEU A 20 3.53 -13.68 -31.88
N LEU A 21 2.71 -14.69 -32.16
CA LEU A 21 3.09 -15.95 -32.77
C LEU A 21 2.09 -16.35 -33.85
N VAL A 22 2.54 -17.07 -34.86
CA VAL A 22 1.67 -17.55 -35.92
C VAL A 22 0.53 -18.40 -35.36
N GLY A 23 -0.70 -17.88 -35.46
CA GLY A 23 -1.91 -18.58 -35.02
C GLY A 23 -2.32 -18.34 -33.55
N VAL A 24 -1.63 -17.47 -32.84
CA VAL A 24 -2.02 -17.05 -31.48
C VAL A 24 -2.19 -15.55 -31.46
N GLU A 25 -3.40 -15.11 -31.14
CA GLU A 25 -3.72 -13.70 -30.93
C GLU A 25 -3.85 -13.42 -29.44
N GLU A 26 -3.17 -12.38 -28.98
CA GLU A 26 -3.22 -11.92 -27.59
C GLU A 26 -3.78 -10.50 -27.52
N PRO A 27 -4.57 -10.15 -26.50
CA PRO A 27 -5.04 -8.78 -26.32
C PRO A 27 -3.87 -7.85 -25.94
N ASP A 28 -3.84 -6.65 -26.52
CA ASP A 28 -2.86 -5.63 -26.17
C ASP A 28 -2.94 -5.21 -24.69
N TYR A 29 -4.14 -5.24 -24.15
CA TYR A 29 -4.42 -4.91 -22.74
C TYR A 29 -5.69 -5.62 -22.28
N LEU A 30 -5.78 -5.82 -20.97
CA LEU A 30 -7.00 -6.32 -20.33
C LEU A 30 -7.78 -5.13 -19.74
N PRO A 31 -9.01 -4.85 -20.24
CA PRO A 31 -9.82 -3.78 -19.69
C PRO A 31 -10.27 -4.14 -18.26
N SER A 32 -10.30 -3.14 -17.40
CA SER A 32 -10.79 -3.26 -16.04
C SER A 32 -11.99 -2.34 -15.83
N LYS A 33 -12.93 -2.73 -14.97
CA LYS A 33 -14.12 -1.92 -14.62
C LYS A 33 -13.77 -0.62 -13.89
N PHE A 34 -12.58 -0.53 -13.32
CA PHE A 34 -12.07 0.64 -12.59
C PHE A 34 -10.56 0.74 -12.82
N PRO A 35 -9.93 1.88 -12.49
CA PRO A 35 -8.49 2.08 -12.63
C PRO A 35 -7.69 1.21 -11.65
N ASN A 36 -7.55 -0.08 -11.97
CA ASN A 36 -6.92 -1.09 -11.10
C ASN A 36 -5.50 -0.72 -10.68
N ILE A 37 -4.74 -0.06 -11.56
CA ILE A 37 -3.37 0.39 -11.25
C ILE A 37 -3.32 1.40 -10.10
N LEU A 38 -4.38 2.19 -9.89
CA LEU A 38 -4.47 3.13 -8.78
C LEU A 38 -5.02 2.45 -7.51
N VAL A 39 -5.96 1.53 -7.64
CA VAL A 39 -6.57 0.85 -6.49
C VAL A 39 -5.59 -0.13 -5.84
N ASN A 40 -4.89 -0.95 -6.64
CA ASN A 40 -3.95 -1.94 -6.14
C ASN A 40 -2.49 -1.44 -6.09
N GLY A 41 -2.23 -0.28 -6.67
CA GLY A 41 -0.88 0.19 -6.85
C GLY A 41 -0.10 -0.64 -7.87
N SER A 42 1.13 -0.23 -8.13
CA SER A 42 2.05 -0.94 -9.01
C SER A 42 3.49 -0.64 -8.63
N SER A 43 4.36 -1.60 -8.85
CA SER A 43 5.80 -1.37 -8.75
C SER A 43 6.51 -2.01 -9.93
N GLY A 44 7.45 -1.28 -10.52
CA GLY A 44 8.25 -1.75 -11.64
C GLY A 44 9.70 -1.31 -11.52
N ILE A 45 10.61 -2.20 -11.90
CA ILE A 45 12.05 -1.94 -11.92
C ILE A 45 12.53 -2.14 -13.34
N GLY A 46 13.10 -1.08 -13.93
CA GLY A 46 13.73 -1.10 -15.24
C GLY A 46 15.21 -0.77 -15.17
N ASN A 47 15.90 -0.83 -16.32
CA ASN A 47 17.28 -0.41 -16.40
C ASN A 47 17.41 1.11 -16.22
N GLY A 48 17.93 1.54 -15.06
CA GLY A 48 18.17 2.93 -14.75
C GLY A 48 16.98 3.72 -14.20
N PHE A 49 15.80 3.11 -14.07
CA PHE A 49 14.64 3.74 -13.46
C PHE A 49 13.78 2.73 -12.69
N SER A 50 13.05 3.20 -11.73
CA SER A 50 12.01 2.44 -11.02
C SER A 50 10.77 3.30 -10.87
N ALA A 51 9.59 2.68 -10.94
CA ALA A 51 8.33 3.32 -10.67
C ALA A 51 7.64 2.61 -9.50
N TYR A 52 7.00 3.39 -8.66
CA TYR A 52 6.16 2.91 -7.58
C TYR A 52 4.90 3.76 -7.49
N ILE A 53 3.76 3.13 -7.68
CA ILE A 53 2.45 3.75 -7.52
C ILE A 53 1.84 3.15 -6.26
N PRO A 54 1.59 3.93 -5.20
CA PRO A 54 0.90 3.44 -4.01
C PRO A 54 -0.56 3.10 -4.32
N PRO A 55 -1.19 2.21 -3.56
CA PRO A 55 -2.62 1.98 -3.65
C PRO A 55 -3.42 3.16 -3.08
N PHE A 56 -4.64 3.34 -3.59
CA PHE A 56 -5.60 4.35 -3.16
C PHE A 56 -6.95 3.71 -2.85
N ASN A 57 -7.76 4.39 -2.07
CA ASN A 57 -9.09 3.94 -1.73
C ASN A 57 -9.99 3.88 -2.98
N ILE A 58 -10.71 2.76 -3.16
CA ILE A 58 -11.55 2.53 -4.35
C ILE A 58 -12.71 3.51 -4.45
N ASP A 59 -13.32 3.88 -3.33
CA ASP A 59 -14.46 4.81 -3.32
C ASP A 59 -13.98 6.21 -3.73
N GLU A 60 -12.83 6.66 -3.23
CA GLU A 60 -12.22 7.94 -3.63
C GLU A 60 -11.83 7.96 -5.11
N ILE A 61 -11.29 6.87 -5.63
CA ILE A 61 -10.97 6.73 -7.06
C ILE A 61 -12.25 6.81 -7.91
N ILE A 62 -13.33 6.16 -7.50
CA ILE A 62 -14.62 6.21 -8.21
C ILE A 62 -15.19 7.64 -8.18
N ASP A 63 -15.08 8.33 -7.06
CA ASP A 63 -15.52 9.72 -6.93
C ASP A 63 -14.72 10.65 -7.85
N VAL A 64 -13.40 10.50 -7.89
CA VAL A 64 -12.52 11.24 -8.81
C VAL A 64 -12.91 10.96 -10.27
N CYS A 65 -13.05 9.70 -10.66
CA CYS A 65 -13.49 9.34 -12.01
C CYS A 65 -14.85 9.97 -12.35
N THR A 66 -15.78 9.95 -11.41
CA THR A 66 -17.11 10.55 -11.58
C THR A 66 -17.04 12.07 -11.77
N LYS A 67 -16.19 12.77 -11.01
CA LYS A 67 -15.95 14.21 -11.16
C LYS A 67 -15.40 14.53 -12.54
N VAL A 68 -14.38 13.81 -13.00
CA VAL A 68 -13.75 14.00 -14.32
C VAL A 68 -14.75 13.76 -15.46
N ILE A 69 -15.58 12.72 -15.36
CA ILE A 69 -16.62 12.43 -16.38
C ILE A 69 -17.65 13.54 -16.43
N LYS A 70 -18.08 14.08 -15.28
CA LYS A 70 -19.06 15.19 -15.21
C LYS A 70 -18.49 16.52 -15.68
N ASN A 71 -17.23 16.77 -15.40
CA ASN A 71 -16.54 18.00 -15.78
C ASN A 71 -15.11 17.68 -16.27
N PRO A 72 -14.88 17.46 -17.58
CA PRO A 72 -13.56 17.16 -18.11
C PRO A 72 -12.52 18.27 -17.93
N ASN A 73 -12.96 19.50 -17.60
CA ASN A 73 -12.08 20.64 -17.34
C ASN A 73 -11.97 20.98 -15.85
N ILE A 74 -12.21 20.00 -14.97
CA ILE A 74 -12.06 20.17 -13.52
C ILE A 74 -10.61 20.52 -13.18
N ASP A 75 -10.40 21.33 -12.16
CA ASP A 75 -9.06 21.68 -11.69
C ASP A 75 -8.38 20.48 -11.01
N ASP A 76 -7.10 20.27 -11.29
CA ASP A 76 -6.33 19.16 -10.74
C ASP A 76 -6.30 19.16 -9.20
N SER A 77 -6.43 20.33 -8.57
CA SER A 77 -6.47 20.47 -7.12
C SER A 77 -7.72 19.83 -6.49
N GLU A 78 -8.81 19.68 -7.25
CA GLU A 78 -10.04 19.02 -6.80
C GLU A 78 -9.98 17.48 -6.93
N LEU A 79 -8.92 16.96 -7.56
CA LEU A 79 -8.70 15.54 -7.82
C LEU A 79 -7.65 14.91 -6.88
N VAL A 80 -7.13 15.70 -5.96
CA VAL A 80 -6.10 15.22 -5.01
C VAL A 80 -6.72 14.24 -4.02
N ILE A 81 -6.13 13.05 -3.94
CA ILE A 81 -6.48 12.01 -2.97
C ILE A 81 -5.20 11.50 -2.30
N ALA A 82 -5.30 11.12 -1.04
CA ALA A 82 -4.17 10.53 -0.32
C ALA A 82 -4.05 9.03 -0.63
N PRO A 83 -2.83 8.48 -0.70
CA PRO A 83 -2.65 7.03 -0.75
C PRO A 83 -3.30 6.33 0.44
N ASP A 84 -3.97 5.21 0.18
CA ASP A 84 -4.57 4.34 1.20
C ASP A 84 -3.80 3.02 1.21
N LEU A 85 -2.99 2.84 2.24
CA LEU A 85 -2.06 1.72 2.34
C LEU A 85 -2.67 0.58 3.16
N PRO A 86 -2.45 -0.70 2.78
CA PRO A 86 -3.08 -1.86 3.42
C PRO A 86 -2.47 -2.20 4.80
N THR A 87 -1.95 -1.21 5.50
CA THR A 87 -1.41 -1.35 6.86
C THR A 87 -1.93 -0.21 7.72
N ASP A 88 -2.26 -0.48 8.98
CA ASP A 88 -2.76 0.51 9.95
C ASP A 88 -1.65 1.48 10.37
N CYS A 89 -1.05 2.16 9.39
CA CYS A 89 0.02 3.14 9.60
C CYS A 89 -0.44 4.51 9.13
N ASP A 90 -0.11 5.53 9.91
CA ASP A 90 -0.40 6.91 9.54
C ASP A 90 0.56 7.41 8.44
N ILE A 91 0.04 8.12 7.46
CA ILE A 91 0.84 8.92 6.53
C ILE A 91 1.11 10.27 7.17
N VAL A 92 2.40 10.61 7.33
CA VAL A 92 2.86 11.81 8.07
C VAL A 92 3.22 12.94 7.12
N GLN A 93 2.51 13.11 6.03
CA GLN A 93 2.64 14.25 5.12
C GLN A 93 1.54 15.27 5.36
N ASN A 94 1.84 16.53 5.05
CA ASN A 94 0.83 17.57 4.97
C ASN A 94 0.11 17.54 3.59
N GLU A 95 -1.03 18.22 3.51
CA GLU A 95 -1.85 18.26 2.28
C GLU A 95 -1.06 18.78 1.07
N SER A 96 -0.20 19.79 1.25
CA SER A 96 0.56 20.37 0.14
C SER A 96 1.62 19.40 -0.42
N GLU A 97 2.20 18.54 0.41
CA GLU A 97 3.13 17.49 -0.05
C GLU A 97 2.41 16.39 -0.81
N ILE A 98 1.20 16.03 -0.38
CA ILE A 98 0.34 15.07 -1.08
C ILE A 98 -0.11 15.64 -2.43
N GLU A 99 -0.52 16.91 -2.45
CA GLU A 99 -0.90 17.61 -3.68
C GLU A 99 0.27 17.66 -4.68
N GLN A 100 1.47 17.99 -4.20
CA GLN A 100 2.67 18.00 -5.04
C GLN A 100 3.00 16.60 -5.56
N PHE A 101 2.86 15.57 -4.72
CA PHE A 101 3.05 14.17 -5.13
C PHE A 101 2.07 13.78 -6.24
N CYS A 102 0.77 14.10 -6.10
CA CYS A 102 -0.25 13.82 -7.11
C CYS A 102 0.02 14.57 -8.42
N LYS A 103 0.44 15.83 -8.35
CA LYS A 103 0.73 16.66 -9.55
C LYS A 103 1.98 16.24 -10.30
N THR A 104 3.02 15.86 -9.58
CA THR A 104 4.34 15.59 -10.20
C THR A 104 4.60 14.11 -10.44
N GLY A 105 3.87 13.22 -9.79
CA GLY A 105 4.16 11.80 -9.74
C GLY A 105 5.48 11.46 -9.03
N CYS A 106 6.06 12.43 -8.33
CA CYS A 106 7.33 12.29 -7.62
C CYS A 106 7.19 12.77 -6.19
N GLY A 107 7.69 12.00 -5.24
CA GLY A 107 7.62 12.38 -3.84
C GLY A 107 8.15 11.28 -2.92
N LYS A 108 8.08 11.54 -1.63
CA LYS A 108 8.43 10.59 -0.58
C LYS A 108 7.23 10.45 0.36
N LEU A 109 6.74 9.25 0.53
CA LEU A 109 5.74 8.95 1.54
C LEU A 109 6.45 8.55 2.85
N THR A 110 6.13 9.26 3.93
CA THR A 110 6.61 8.92 5.27
C THR A 110 5.47 8.31 6.06
N MET A 111 5.69 7.12 6.57
CA MET A 111 4.70 6.37 7.34
C MET A 111 5.15 6.25 8.79
N ARG A 112 4.20 6.29 9.70
CA ARG A 112 4.39 6.06 11.13
C ARG A 112 3.63 4.81 11.53
N ALA A 113 4.34 3.87 12.17
CA ALA A 113 3.73 2.69 12.78
C ALA A 113 2.88 3.08 13.99
N THR A 114 1.84 2.31 14.26
CA THR A 114 1.07 2.41 15.50
C THR A 114 1.81 1.67 16.61
N ILE A 115 2.13 2.37 17.68
CA ILE A 115 2.93 1.86 18.79
C ILE A 115 2.25 2.19 20.10
N ASP A 116 2.12 1.20 20.98
CA ASP A 116 1.73 1.38 22.37
C ASP A 116 2.95 1.22 23.29
N ILE A 117 2.94 1.96 24.39
CA ILE A 117 3.93 1.83 25.45
C ILE A 117 3.21 1.40 26.72
N VAL A 118 3.57 0.25 27.25
CA VAL A 118 2.96 -0.33 28.44
C VAL A 118 3.99 -0.38 29.55
N ASP A 119 3.61 0.13 30.72
CA ASP A 119 4.44 0.03 31.93
C ASP A 119 4.26 -1.38 32.53
N ASN A 120 5.34 -2.14 32.60
CA ASN A 120 5.37 -3.48 33.19
C ASN A 120 5.98 -3.44 34.61
N GLY A 121 6.07 -2.29 35.24
CA GLY A 121 6.54 -2.08 36.61
C GLY A 121 8.06 -2.07 36.79
N SER A 122 8.80 -2.95 36.15
CA SER A 122 10.28 -3.00 36.18
C SER A 122 10.92 -2.59 34.84
N SER A 123 10.14 -2.62 33.75
CA SER A 123 10.55 -2.33 32.40
C SER A 123 9.40 -1.68 31.62
N TRP A 124 9.71 -1.16 30.46
CA TRP A 124 8.71 -0.64 29.51
C TRP A 124 8.57 -1.63 28.37
N LEU A 125 7.34 -2.00 28.08
CA LEU A 125 7.00 -2.82 26.91
C LEU A 125 6.56 -1.91 25.77
N LEU A 126 7.29 -1.97 24.66
CA LEU A 126 6.94 -1.28 23.43
C LEU A 126 6.22 -2.25 22.49
N VAL A 127 4.92 -2.09 22.33
CA VAL A 127 4.09 -2.93 21.46
C VAL A 127 3.93 -2.27 20.10
N ILE A 128 4.58 -2.80 19.07
CA ILE A 128 4.45 -2.33 17.70
C ILE A 128 3.27 -3.05 17.06
N LYS A 129 2.15 -2.34 16.87
CA LYS A 129 0.89 -2.90 16.35
C LYS A 129 0.82 -2.95 14.84
N SER A 130 1.53 -2.06 14.16
CA SER A 130 1.56 -2.02 12.71
C SER A 130 2.96 -1.80 12.19
N ILE A 131 3.22 -2.28 10.98
CA ILE A 131 4.49 -2.07 10.27
C ILE A 131 4.20 -1.29 8.99
N PRO A 132 5.00 -0.24 8.68
CA PRO A 132 4.83 0.51 7.44
C PRO A 132 4.86 -0.39 6.21
N TYR A 133 3.96 -0.12 5.28
CA TYR A 133 3.84 -0.87 4.04
C TYR A 133 5.17 -0.96 3.28
N GLY A 134 5.52 -2.15 2.82
CA GLY A 134 6.79 -2.42 2.13
C GLY A 134 8.01 -2.58 3.05
N VAL A 135 7.85 -2.43 4.37
CA VAL A 135 8.93 -2.68 5.34
C VAL A 135 8.80 -4.08 5.91
N SER A 136 9.89 -4.86 5.89
CA SER A 136 9.87 -6.20 6.46
C SER A 136 10.08 -6.18 7.98
N TYR A 137 9.41 -7.10 8.68
CA TYR A 137 9.63 -7.38 10.10
C TYR A 137 11.12 -7.55 10.44
N THR A 138 11.84 -8.36 9.64
CA THR A 138 13.27 -8.62 9.85
C THR A 138 14.11 -7.34 9.81
N ALA A 139 13.75 -6.38 8.95
CA ALA A 139 14.47 -5.11 8.86
C ALA A 139 14.26 -4.26 10.13
N ILE A 140 13.04 -4.23 10.67
CA ILE A 140 12.73 -3.53 11.92
C ILE A 140 13.46 -4.18 13.08
N LYS A 141 13.33 -5.49 13.24
CA LYS A 141 14.02 -6.26 14.29
C LYS A 141 15.53 -6.02 14.25
N SER A 142 16.14 -6.05 13.07
CA SER A 142 17.58 -5.79 12.91
C SER A 142 17.98 -4.39 13.34
N LYS A 143 17.15 -3.39 13.04
CA LYS A 143 17.39 -1.99 13.48
C LYS A 143 17.30 -1.85 14.99
N ILE A 144 16.29 -2.45 15.63
CA ILE A 144 16.10 -2.42 17.08
C ILE A 144 17.31 -3.09 17.78
N LEU A 145 17.72 -4.27 17.29
CA LEU A 145 18.91 -4.96 17.80
C LEU A 145 20.19 -4.12 17.64
N ALA A 146 20.32 -3.41 16.53
CA ALA A 146 21.46 -2.51 16.32
C ALA A 146 21.48 -1.34 17.32
N LEU A 147 20.32 -0.76 17.62
CA LEU A 147 20.18 0.30 18.64
C LEU A 147 20.52 -0.22 20.05
N GLY A 148 20.08 -1.43 20.39
CA GLY A 148 20.44 -2.09 21.64
C GLY A 148 21.95 -2.32 21.75
N LYS A 149 22.58 -2.85 20.70
CA LYS A 149 24.05 -3.08 20.65
C LYS A 149 24.85 -1.78 20.72
N ALA A 150 24.32 -0.69 20.16
CA ALA A 150 24.95 0.63 20.24
C ALA A 150 24.74 1.32 21.59
N GLY A 151 23.99 0.72 22.52
CA GLY A 151 23.70 1.31 23.82
C GLY A 151 22.77 2.52 23.79
N VAL A 152 22.06 2.73 22.67
CA VAL A 152 21.08 3.82 22.52
C VAL A 152 19.81 3.50 23.33
N ILE A 153 19.43 2.24 23.36
CA ILE A 153 18.32 1.70 24.16
C ILE A 153 18.82 0.56 25.02
N ASN A 154 18.24 0.40 26.21
CA ASN A 154 18.49 -0.76 27.06
C ASN A 154 17.52 -1.87 26.69
N LEU A 155 17.88 -2.65 25.68
CA LEU A 155 17.07 -3.71 25.13
C LEU A 155 17.25 -4.97 25.99
N MET A 156 16.15 -5.48 26.55
CA MET A 156 16.12 -6.73 27.33
C MET A 156 15.73 -7.91 26.44
N ALA A 157 14.62 -7.81 25.74
CA ALA A 157 14.12 -8.87 24.88
C ALA A 157 13.34 -8.32 23.68
N ILE A 158 13.16 -9.14 22.66
CA ILE A 158 12.24 -8.88 21.53
C ILE A 158 11.43 -10.15 21.31
N HIS A 159 10.12 -10.04 21.47
CA HIS A 159 9.18 -11.11 21.24
C HIS A 159 8.36 -10.87 19.97
N ASP A 160 8.14 -11.91 19.20
CA ASP A 160 7.25 -11.88 18.04
C ASP A 160 5.93 -12.52 18.46
N GLU A 161 4.95 -11.67 18.77
CA GLU A 161 3.60 -12.07 19.17
C GLU A 161 2.64 -12.02 17.95
N SER A 162 3.20 -11.98 16.73
CA SER A 162 2.41 -11.97 15.51
C SER A 162 1.54 -13.20 15.41
N ASP A 163 0.23 -13.03 15.31
CA ASP A 163 -0.72 -14.12 15.18
C ASP A 163 -1.44 -14.08 13.84
N THR A 164 -1.85 -15.25 13.40
CA THR A 164 -2.65 -15.43 12.19
C THR A 164 -4.01 -15.96 12.59
N TYR A 165 -5.05 -15.16 12.44
CA TYR A 165 -6.41 -15.58 12.75
C TYR A 165 -7.32 -15.48 11.54
N VAL A 166 -8.37 -16.30 11.55
CA VAL A 166 -9.41 -16.27 10.54
C VAL A 166 -10.58 -15.45 11.10
N THR A 167 -10.95 -14.39 10.40
CA THR A 167 -12.10 -13.55 10.79
C THR A 167 -13.41 -14.34 10.67
N SER A 168 -14.48 -13.86 11.29
CA SER A 168 -15.83 -14.42 11.13
C SER A 168 -16.31 -14.44 9.68
N THR A 169 -15.72 -13.64 8.80
CA THR A 169 -15.98 -13.60 7.36
C THR A 169 -15.13 -14.59 6.55
N GLY A 170 -14.26 -15.36 7.21
CA GLY A 170 -13.37 -16.34 6.57
C GLY A 170 -12.09 -15.75 5.99
N GLU A 171 -11.82 -14.47 6.24
CA GLU A 171 -10.55 -13.84 5.84
C GLU A 171 -9.45 -14.19 6.83
N THR A 172 -8.30 -14.55 6.31
CA THR A 172 -7.10 -14.73 7.14
C THR A 172 -6.42 -13.39 7.33
N ARG A 173 -6.37 -12.89 8.56
CA ARG A 173 -5.59 -11.71 8.93
C ARG A 173 -4.37 -12.14 9.74
N LYS A 174 -3.30 -11.42 9.56
CA LYS A 174 -2.08 -11.57 10.33
C LYS A 174 -1.83 -10.27 11.08
N ASP A 175 -2.07 -10.28 12.37
CA ASP A 175 -1.67 -9.19 13.24
C ASP A 175 -0.21 -9.36 13.61
N LEU A 176 0.56 -8.32 13.45
CA LEU A 176 1.97 -8.31 13.69
C LEU A 176 2.23 -7.53 14.97
N TYR A 177 2.59 -8.23 16.03
CA TYR A 177 2.97 -7.65 17.31
C TYR A 177 4.45 -7.92 17.57
N LEU A 178 5.17 -6.87 17.88
CA LEU A 178 6.55 -6.97 18.30
C LEU A 178 6.67 -6.33 19.69
N ASP A 179 6.94 -7.13 20.68
CA ASP A 179 7.19 -6.68 22.03
C ASP A 179 8.68 -6.45 22.22
N VAL A 180 9.04 -5.24 22.66
CA VAL A 180 10.40 -4.82 22.94
C VAL A 180 10.49 -4.45 24.40
N GLU A 181 11.18 -5.26 25.17
CA GLU A 181 11.37 -5.13 26.61
C GLU A 181 12.73 -4.54 26.95
#